data_3822d348ef5e58c5fe6898ae969a14da
#
_entry.id   3822d348ef5e58c5fe6898ae969a14da
#
_cell.length_a   1.000
_cell.length_b   1.000
_cell.length_c   1.000
_cell.angle_alpha   90.00
_cell.angle_beta   90.00
_cell.angle_gamma   90.00
#
_symmetry.space_group_name_H-M   'P 1'
#
loop_
_entity.id
_entity.type
_entity.pdbx_description
1 polymer ?
#
loop_
_entity_poly.entity_id
_entity_poly.type
_entity_poly.pdbx_seq_one_letter_code
_entity_poly.pdbx_strand_id
1 'polypeptide(L)' 'MELTRHFNQMLEERYIRSKWVDQALKAPDHVEDIEDGTRHYIKQINEYGNRWLRVVINVHVNPNRAVTAFFDRRLRRTMS' A
#
# COMPACT_ATOMS: atom_id res chain seq x y z
N MET A 1 11.29 5.25 6.38
CA MET A 1 10.52 5.37 5.14
C MET A 1 9.98 6.77 4.96
N GLU A 2 10.10 7.30 3.75
CA GLU A 2 9.65 8.66 3.46
C GLU A 2 8.21 8.69 2.94
N LEU A 3 7.31 9.36 3.68
CA LEU A 3 5.95 9.61 3.25
C LEU A 3 5.85 11.08 2.87
N THR A 4 5.90 11.37 1.57
CA THR A 4 5.93 12.75 1.08
C THR A 4 4.56 13.42 1.26
N ARG A 5 4.56 14.78 1.19
CA ARG A 5 3.31 15.54 1.19
C ARG A 5 2.39 15.08 0.06
N HIS A 6 2.96 14.84 -1.11
CA HIS A 6 2.20 14.38 -2.27
C HIS A 6 1.52 13.03 -2.00
N PHE A 7 2.25 12.10 -1.38
CA PHE A 7 1.69 10.80 -1.03
C PHE A 7 0.54 10.94 -0.04
N ASN A 8 0.72 11.75 1.00
CA ASN A 8 -0.33 11.97 2.01
C ASN A 8 -1.57 12.63 1.40
N GLN A 9 -1.36 13.60 0.51
CA GLN A 9 -2.45 14.26 -0.19
C GLN A 9 -3.24 13.25 -1.06
N MET A 10 -2.53 12.35 -1.72
CA MET A 10 -3.13 11.30 -2.52
C MET A 10 -4.00 10.38 -1.67
N LEU A 11 -3.55 10.04 -0.45
CA LEU A 11 -4.34 9.21 0.47
C LEU A 11 -5.68 9.88 0.78
N GLU A 12 -5.65 11.19 1.07
CA GLU A 12 -6.88 11.94 1.34
C GLU A 12 -7.83 11.92 0.16
N GLU A 13 -7.31 12.15 -1.04
CA GLU A 13 -8.11 12.18 -2.27
C GLU A 13 -8.76 10.82 -2.55
N ARG A 14 -8.11 9.73 -2.17
CA ARG A 14 -8.58 8.37 -2.40
C ARG A 14 -9.31 7.78 -1.20
N TYR A 15 -9.51 8.57 -0.13
CA TYR A 15 -10.17 8.12 1.10
C TYR A 15 -9.47 6.91 1.72
N ILE A 16 -8.14 6.90 1.66
CA ILE A 16 -7.32 5.86 2.29
C ILE A 16 -6.79 6.41 3.62
N ARG A 17 -7.13 5.76 4.72
CA ARG A 17 -6.66 6.18 6.03
C ARG A 17 -5.18 5.86 6.20
N SER A 18 -4.42 6.78 6.78
CA SER A 18 -2.99 6.57 7.00
C SER A 18 -2.73 5.38 7.92
N LYS A 19 -3.62 5.09 8.88
CA LYS A 19 -3.46 3.92 9.73
C LYS A 19 -3.50 2.61 8.96
N TRP A 20 -4.23 2.57 7.84
CA TRP A 20 -4.27 1.37 6.98
C TRP A 20 -2.95 1.17 6.27
N VAL A 21 -2.32 2.27 5.83
CA VAL A 21 -0.98 2.22 5.23
C VAL A 21 0.02 1.68 6.25
N ASP A 22 -0.03 2.20 7.48
CA ASP A 22 0.83 1.71 8.57
C ASP A 22 0.65 0.21 8.80
N GLN A 23 -0.59 -0.26 8.84
CA GLN A 23 -0.89 -1.67 9.03
C GLN A 23 -0.32 -2.52 7.89
N ALA A 24 -0.47 -2.04 6.65
CA ALA A 24 0.05 -2.76 5.49
C ALA A 24 1.57 -2.86 5.53
N LEU A 25 2.25 -1.82 5.99
CA LEU A 25 3.70 -1.80 6.07
C LEU A 25 4.25 -2.63 7.22
N LYS A 26 3.53 -2.67 8.36
CA LYS A 26 3.98 -3.37 9.56
C LYS A 26 3.57 -4.83 9.61
N ALA A 27 2.40 -5.15 9.06
CA ALA A 27 1.85 -6.49 9.13
C ALA A 27 1.13 -6.85 7.83
N PRO A 28 1.83 -6.87 6.69
CA PRO A 28 1.22 -7.18 5.41
C PRO A 28 0.75 -8.63 5.36
N ASP A 29 -0.31 -8.88 4.58
CA ASP A 29 -0.73 -10.24 4.29
C ASP A 29 0.12 -10.85 3.19
N HIS A 30 0.58 -10.01 2.24
CA HIS A 30 1.47 -10.42 1.15
C HIS A 30 2.48 -9.31 0.86
N VAL A 31 3.67 -9.70 0.40
CA VAL A 31 4.69 -8.77 -0.07
C VAL A 31 5.20 -9.27 -1.41
N GLU A 32 5.23 -8.39 -2.41
CA GLU A 32 5.72 -8.70 -3.75
C GLU A 32 6.85 -7.76 -4.11
N ASP A 33 8.00 -8.31 -4.49
CA ASP A 33 9.09 -7.52 -5.05
C ASP A 33 8.95 -7.52 -6.57
N ILE A 34 8.88 -6.31 -7.15
CA ILE A 34 8.66 -6.13 -8.57
C ILE A 34 9.97 -5.74 -9.25
N GLU A 35 10.15 -6.16 -10.50
CA GLU A 35 11.38 -5.92 -11.25
C GLU A 35 11.69 -4.43 -11.46
N ASP A 36 10.68 -3.57 -11.36
CA ASP A 36 10.84 -2.13 -11.55
C ASP A 36 11.48 -1.41 -10.35
N GLY A 37 11.88 -2.17 -9.31
CA GLY A 37 12.50 -1.59 -8.12
C GLY A 37 11.52 -1.20 -7.03
N THR A 38 10.28 -1.64 -7.15
CA THR A 38 9.29 -1.38 -6.10
C THR A 38 8.96 -2.65 -5.32
N ARG A 39 8.50 -2.46 -4.09
CA ARG A 39 7.96 -3.53 -3.26
C ARG A 39 6.53 -3.17 -2.95
N HIS A 40 5.63 -4.13 -3.17
CA HIS A 40 4.20 -3.95 -2.94
C HIS A 40 3.83 -4.65 -1.64
N TYR A 41 3.30 -3.88 -0.68
CA TYR A 41 2.78 -4.40 0.57
C TYR A 41 1.26 -4.48 0.44
N ILE A 42 0.71 -5.67 0.65
CA ILE A 42 -0.70 -5.94 0.39
C ILE A 42 -1.36 -6.36 1.69
N LYS A 43 -2.46 -5.70 2.04
CA LYS A 43 -3.16 -5.95 3.29
C LYS A 43 -4.66 -5.88 3.07
N GLN A 44 -5.39 -6.89 3.58
CA GLN A 44 -6.84 -6.83 3.58
C GLN A 44 -7.31 -5.94 4.73
N ILE A 45 -8.12 -4.95 4.42
CA ILE A 45 -8.64 -4.00 5.40
C ILE A 45 -10.06 -4.40 5.78
N ASN A 46 -10.17 -5.10 6.91
CA ASN A 46 -11.44 -5.67 7.36
C ASN A 46 -12.49 -4.60 7.62
N GLU A 47 -12.11 -3.48 8.21
CA GLU A 47 -13.03 -2.40 8.55
C GLU A 47 -13.55 -1.63 7.34
N TYR A 48 -12.97 -1.88 6.16
CA TYR A 48 -13.40 -1.24 4.91
C TYR A 48 -13.86 -2.28 3.90
N GLY A 49 -14.83 -3.10 4.29
CA GLY A 49 -15.42 -4.09 3.41
C GLY A 49 -14.49 -5.20 2.97
N ASN A 50 -13.47 -5.51 3.76
CA ASN A 50 -12.47 -6.54 3.44
C ASN A 50 -11.76 -6.29 2.11
N ARG A 51 -11.59 -5.03 1.75
CA ARG A 51 -10.89 -4.66 0.51
C ARG A 51 -9.38 -4.80 0.69
N TRP A 52 -8.71 -5.08 -0.42
CA TRP A 52 -7.26 -5.28 -0.42
C TRP A 52 -6.55 -3.99 -0.76
N LEU A 53 -5.78 -3.49 0.20
CA LEU A 53 -4.94 -2.30 0.03
C LEU A 53 -3.57 -2.71 -0.48
N ARG A 54 -3.11 -2.08 -1.55
CA ARG A 54 -1.77 -2.27 -2.09
C ARG A 54 -1.00 -0.97 -1.91
N VAL A 55 0.12 -1.05 -1.18
CA VAL A 55 1.02 0.10 -0.94
C VAL A 55 2.31 -0.17 -1.69
N VAL A 56 2.68 0.74 -2.58
CA VAL A 56 3.86 0.61 -3.45
C VAL A 56 5.00 1.46 -2.91
N ILE A 57 6.12 0.83 -2.61
CA ILE A 57 7.28 1.48 -2.03
C ILE A 57 8.48 1.33 -2.97
N ASN A 58 9.17 2.44 -3.24
CA ASN A 58 10.45 2.39 -3.94
C ASN A 58 11.54 2.03 -2.93
N VAL A 59 12.09 0.83 -3.06
CA VAL A 59 13.11 0.33 -2.13
C VAL A 59 14.54 0.54 -2.65
N HIS A 60 14.70 1.14 -3.82
CA HIS A 60 16.01 1.43 -4.40
C HIS A 60 16.57 2.79 -3.97
N VAL A 61 15.79 3.58 -3.23
CA VAL A 61 16.25 4.85 -2.68
C VAL A 61 16.38 4.74 -1.16
N ASN A 62 17.26 5.55 -0.58
CA ASN A 62 17.50 5.54 0.86
C ASN A 62 17.27 6.95 1.42
N PRO A 63 16.28 7.14 2.32
CA PRO A 63 15.35 6.14 2.82
C PRO A 63 14.35 5.69 1.75
N ASN A 64 13.73 4.53 1.96
CA ASN A 64 12.68 4.03 1.08
C ASN A 64 11.57 5.08 0.96
N ARG A 65 10.96 5.16 -0.22
CA ARG A 65 9.96 6.20 -0.51
C ARG A 65 8.63 5.60 -0.92
N ALA A 66 7.54 6.08 -0.32
CA ALA A 66 6.20 5.69 -0.73
C ALA A 66 5.87 6.31 -2.10
N VAL A 67 5.43 5.47 -3.03
CA VAL A 67 5.12 5.88 -4.40
C VAL A 67 3.62 6.09 -4.58
N THR A 68 2.82 5.09 -4.22
CA THR A 68 1.36 5.16 -4.36
C THR A 68 0.70 4.13 -3.47
N ALA A 69 -0.62 4.25 -3.30
CA ALA A 69 -1.44 3.26 -2.61
C ALA A 69 -2.84 3.27 -3.22
N PHE A 70 -3.43 2.10 -3.34
CA PHE A 70 -4.78 1.99 -3.89
C PHE A 70 -5.40 0.66 -3.48
N PHE A 71 -6.74 0.60 -3.54
CA PHE A 71 -7.45 -0.65 -3.31
C PHE A 71 -7.47 -1.43 -4.62
N ASP A 72 -6.91 -2.64 -4.59
CA ASP A 72 -6.76 -3.48 -5.78
C ASP A 72 -7.94 -4.44 -5.87
N ARG A 73 -8.88 -4.14 -6.75
CA ARG A 73 -10.11 -4.93 -6.91
C ARG A 73 -9.84 -6.33 -7.46
N ARG A 74 -8.75 -6.49 -8.18
CA ARG A 74 -8.41 -7.79 -8.79
C ARG A 74 -8.15 -8.85 -7.74
N LEU A 75 -7.64 -8.45 -6.57
CA LEU A 75 -7.30 -9.39 -5.50
C LEU A 75 -8.52 -10.02 -4.85
N ARG A 76 -9.68 -9.41 -4.98
CA ARG A 76 -10.92 -9.98 -4.41
C ARG A 76 -11.23 -11.36 -4.95
N ARG A 77 -10.86 -11.64 -6.20
CA ARG A 77 -11.16 -12.90 -6.87
C ARG A 77 -10.12 -13.98 -6.60
N THR A 78 -8.88 -13.58 -6.32
CA THR A 78 -7.77 -14.53 -6.21
C THR A 78 -7.41 -14.89 -4.78
N MET A 79 -7.75 -14.02 -3.82
CA MET A 79 -7.33 -14.17 -2.42
C MET A 79 -8.50 -14.28 -1.45
N SER A 80 -9.71 -14.32 -1.94
CA SER A 80 -10.90 -14.43 -1.09
C SER A 80 -11.05 -15.81 -0.47
#